data_ac7b009442bb47eebf45eefc9c90e63f
#
_entry.id   ac7b009442bb47eebf45eefc9c90e63f
#
_cell.length_a   1.000
_cell.length_b   1.000
_cell.length_c   1.000
_cell.angle_alpha   90.00
_cell.angle_beta   90.00
_cell.angle_gamma   90.00
#
_symmetry.space_group_name_H-M   'P 1'
#
loop_
_entity.id
_entity.type
_entity.pdbx_description
1 polymer ?
#
loop_
_entity_poly.entity_id
_entity_poly.type
_entity_poly.pdbx_seq_one_letter_code
_entity_poly.pdbx_strand_id
1 'polypeptide(L)'
;MSTENELTLRERQLRVLERLDQGHIALMASLEGLDPEDAFLGSRWSVWEVLTHLDSEGFVDALEHISRGDSDALPDFNSRAQKLESDIAHLEETFQKFKGMVAGIPEDKLSQPVTPPNPHNSYPGLTFLELVERVSGHEASHARQIVETRKYIQAFSARERAVNLITIDTETEDGLGTGTIGLLKHADYVAGGPDVLEKIDDYIGGVPLTLHERNVQEILSRLERETKAGLWTVICTLGEPIIFEINLVEEARKNGSTVIIRSGSD
;
A
#
# COMPACT_ATOMS: atom_id res chain seq x y z
N MET A 1 38.38 22.86 -12.46
CA MET A 1 37.93 21.87 -11.48
C MET A 1 37.29 22.69 -10.36
N SER A 2 35.97 22.73 -10.32
CA SER A 2 35.23 23.45 -9.30
C SER A 2 35.30 22.63 -8.02
N THR A 3 35.89 23.18 -6.97
CA THR A 3 35.81 22.62 -5.61
C THR A 3 34.35 22.73 -5.20
N GLU A 4 33.60 21.62 -5.28
CA GLU A 4 32.33 21.50 -4.58
C GLU A 4 32.66 21.78 -3.11
N ASN A 5 32.07 22.86 -2.59
CA ASN A 5 32.17 23.24 -1.20
C ASN A 5 31.53 22.11 -0.39
N GLU A 6 32.33 21.25 0.22
CA GLU A 6 31.80 20.23 1.13
C GLU A 6 31.12 20.95 2.29
N LEU A 7 29.82 20.66 2.45
CA LEU A 7 28.99 21.22 3.52
C LEU A 7 29.53 20.77 4.88
N THR A 8 29.55 21.68 5.83
CA THR A 8 29.83 21.37 7.24
C THR A 8 28.78 20.37 7.79
N LEU A 9 29.16 19.67 8.84
CA LEU A 9 28.22 18.73 9.53
C LEU A 9 26.94 19.45 9.95
N ARG A 10 27.05 20.69 10.42
CA ARG A 10 25.89 21.49 10.83
C ARG A 10 24.99 21.87 9.66
N GLU A 11 25.56 22.24 8.53
CA GLU A 11 24.77 22.53 7.31
C GLU A 11 24.06 21.29 6.80
N ARG A 12 24.70 20.13 6.85
CA ARG A 12 24.08 18.86 6.50
C ARG A 12 22.92 18.52 7.45
N GLN A 13 23.10 18.72 8.77
CA GLN A 13 22.04 18.51 9.77
C GLN A 13 20.85 19.43 9.50
N LEU A 14 21.07 20.70 9.17
CA LEU A 14 19.98 21.63 8.83
C LEU A 14 19.23 21.20 7.57
N ARG A 15 19.92 20.70 6.56
CA ARG A 15 19.25 20.13 5.36
C ARG A 15 18.44 18.87 5.68
N VAL A 16 18.88 18.05 6.61
CA VAL A 16 18.09 16.90 7.08
C VAL A 16 16.81 17.37 7.73
N LEU A 17 16.88 18.36 8.63
CA LEU A 17 15.69 18.90 9.29
C LEU A 17 14.70 19.51 8.29
N GLU A 18 15.20 20.26 7.29
CA GLU A 18 14.36 20.80 6.22
C GLU A 18 13.69 19.67 5.41
N ARG A 19 14.43 18.61 5.09
CA ARG A 19 13.89 17.46 4.36
C ARG A 19 12.85 16.69 5.16
N LEU A 20 13.05 16.54 6.46
CA LEU A 20 12.07 15.95 7.37
C LEU A 20 10.77 16.77 7.36
N ASP A 21 10.87 18.08 7.51
CA ASP A 21 9.69 18.97 7.46
C ASP A 21 8.94 18.86 6.14
N GLN A 22 9.65 18.90 5.02
CA GLN A 22 9.03 18.77 3.69
C GLN A 22 8.37 17.40 3.52
N GLY A 23 9.00 16.34 4.00
CA GLY A 23 8.44 14.99 3.97
C GLY A 23 7.16 14.88 4.78
N HIS A 24 7.18 15.41 6.00
CA HIS A 24 6.03 15.39 6.89
C HIS A 24 4.86 16.24 6.38
N ILE A 25 5.14 17.43 5.87
CA ILE A 25 4.12 18.27 5.22
C ILE A 25 3.48 17.52 4.04
N ALA A 26 4.28 16.86 3.20
CA ALA A 26 3.76 16.07 2.08
C ALA A 26 2.92 14.88 2.54
N LEU A 27 3.32 14.21 3.63
CA LEU A 27 2.57 13.12 4.23
C LEU A 27 1.22 13.60 4.74
N MET A 28 1.20 14.65 5.57
CA MET A 28 -0.04 15.21 6.11
C MET A 28 -0.98 15.71 5.00
N ALA A 29 -0.45 16.37 3.96
CA ALA A 29 -1.23 16.77 2.79
C ALA A 29 -1.81 15.57 2.02
N SER A 30 -1.11 14.43 1.98
CA SER A 30 -1.61 13.21 1.34
C SER A 30 -2.79 12.58 2.07
N LEU A 31 -2.96 12.88 3.35
CA LEU A 31 -4.04 12.40 4.22
C LEU A 31 -5.24 13.35 4.26
N GLU A 32 -5.08 14.59 3.80
CA GLU A 32 -6.15 15.58 3.80
C GLU A 32 -7.38 15.09 3.04
N GLY A 33 -8.56 15.18 3.66
CA GLY A 33 -9.82 14.72 3.08
C GLY A 33 -9.89 13.21 2.82
N LEU A 34 -9.06 12.40 3.47
CA LEU A 34 -9.15 10.95 3.42
C LEU A 34 -10.41 10.49 4.13
N ASP A 35 -11.25 9.75 3.39
CA ASP A 35 -12.40 9.10 3.99
C ASP A 35 -11.93 7.90 4.83
N PRO A 36 -12.38 7.78 6.08
CA PRO A 36 -11.97 6.66 6.94
C PRO A 36 -12.21 5.27 6.33
N GLU A 37 -13.26 5.10 5.53
CA GLU A 37 -13.50 3.85 4.81
C GLU A 37 -12.40 3.58 3.77
N ASP A 38 -11.97 4.60 3.03
CA ASP A 38 -10.92 4.46 2.04
C ASP A 38 -9.56 4.12 2.66
N ALA A 39 -9.30 4.57 3.89
CA ALA A 39 -8.04 4.33 4.56
C ALA A 39 -7.73 2.84 4.78
N PHE A 40 -8.77 2.03 4.93
CA PHE A 40 -8.66 0.60 5.22
C PHE A 40 -8.98 -0.28 4.00
N LEU A 41 -9.24 0.34 2.82
CA LEU A 41 -9.57 -0.40 1.62
C LEU A 41 -8.32 -0.84 0.85
N GLY A 42 -8.46 -2.00 0.25
CA GLY A 42 -7.60 -2.53 -0.81
C GLY A 42 -6.19 -2.81 -0.37
N SER A 43 -5.45 -3.34 -1.15
CA SER A 43 -4.03 -3.67 -1.22
C SER A 43 -3.27 -3.96 0.07
N ARG A 44 -2.20 -4.72 -0.10
CA ARG A 44 -1.18 -5.07 0.90
C ARG A 44 -0.62 -3.86 1.68
N TRP A 45 -0.85 -2.65 1.17
CA TRP A 45 -0.45 -1.38 1.73
C TRP A 45 -1.62 -0.41 1.58
N SER A 46 -2.71 -0.65 2.30
CA SER A 46 -3.75 0.35 2.51
C SER A 46 -3.11 1.62 3.09
N VAL A 47 -3.80 2.74 3.01
CA VAL A 47 -3.30 3.98 3.62
C VAL A 47 -3.05 3.78 5.12
N TRP A 48 -3.93 3.06 5.80
CA TRP A 48 -3.77 2.73 7.21
C TRP A 48 -2.52 1.89 7.50
N GLU A 49 -2.22 0.87 6.69
CA GLU A 49 -1.00 0.07 6.85
C GLU A 49 0.26 0.89 6.62
N VAL A 50 0.24 1.87 5.69
CA VAL A 50 1.33 2.82 5.52
C VAL A 50 1.53 3.66 6.78
N LEU A 51 0.45 4.18 7.39
CA LEU A 51 0.54 4.96 8.62
C LEU A 51 1.09 4.12 9.78
N THR A 52 0.59 2.89 9.92
CA THR A 52 1.07 1.94 10.94
C THR A 52 2.55 1.59 10.74
N HIS A 53 3.01 1.49 9.48
CA HIS A 53 4.43 1.27 9.18
C HIS A 53 5.31 2.48 9.53
N LEU A 54 4.80 3.69 9.37
CA LEU A 54 5.52 4.92 9.76
C LEU A 54 5.58 5.10 11.27
N ASP A 55 4.59 4.57 11.99
CA ASP A 55 4.58 4.54 13.44
C ASP A 55 5.41 3.35 13.94
N SER A 56 6.56 3.64 14.54
CA SER A 56 7.47 2.61 15.03
C SER A 56 6.89 1.75 16.17
N GLU A 57 5.92 2.25 16.90
CA GLU A 57 5.21 1.49 17.94
C GLU A 57 4.13 0.62 17.32
N GLY A 58 3.40 1.13 16.32
CA GLY A 58 2.37 0.38 15.58
C GLY A 58 2.92 -0.70 14.65
N PHE A 59 4.20 -0.67 14.30
CA PHE A 59 4.83 -1.72 13.50
C PHE A 59 4.82 -3.10 14.21
N VAL A 60 4.96 -3.12 15.53
CA VAL A 60 4.87 -4.35 16.33
C VAL A 60 3.45 -4.89 16.31
N ASP A 61 2.45 -4.01 16.47
CA ASP A 61 1.03 -4.37 16.44
C ASP A 61 0.62 -4.90 15.07
N ALA A 62 1.09 -4.26 13.97
CA ALA A 62 0.83 -4.71 12.61
C ALA A 62 1.43 -6.10 12.34
N LEU A 63 2.66 -6.36 12.79
CA LEU A 63 3.28 -7.69 12.68
C LEU A 63 2.51 -8.74 13.48
N GLU A 64 1.98 -8.39 14.64
CA GLU A 64 1.14 -9.29 15.45
C GLU A 64 -0.18 -9.60 14.73
N HIS A 65 -0.84 -8.62 14.13
CA HIS A 65 -2.05 -8.83 13.31
C HIS A 65 -1.79 -9.74 12.11
N ILE A 66 -0.74 -9.47 11.35
CA ILE A 66 -0.33 -10.31 10.20
C ILE A 66 -0.01 -11.74 10.65
N SER A 67 0.68 -11.91 11.79
CA SER A 67 1.06 -13.22 12.29
C SER A 67 -0.11 -14.05 12.82
N ARG A 68 -1.17 -13.39 13.30
CA ARG A 68 -2.38 -14.06 13.81
C ARG A 68 -3.34 -14.48 12.69
N GLY A 69 -3.15 -14.01 11.46
CA GLY A 69 -4.06 -14.28 10.35
C GLY A 69 -5.46 -13.67 10.56
N ASP A 70 -5.56 -12.66 11.42
CA ASP A 70 -6.80 -11.99 11.79
C ASP A 70 -7.25 -11.04 10.68
N SER A 71 -7.58 -11.59 9.51
CA SER A 71 -8.33 -10.85 8.47
C SER A 71 -9.75 -10.47 8.92
N ASP A 72 -10.23 -11.04 10.00
CA ASP A 72 -11.61 -10.85 10.48
C ASP A 72 -11.77 -9.66 11.45
N ALA A 73 -10.70 -8.99 11.83
CA ALA A 73 -10.72 -7.94 12.83
C ALA A 73 -10.48 -6.53 12.29
N LEU A 74 -10.95 -6.23 11.07
CA LEU A 74 -11.10 -4.82 10.71
C LEU A 74 -12.12 -4.21 11.66
N PRO A 75 -11.76 -3.13 12.40
CA PRO A 75 -12.67 -2.48 13.30
C PRO A 75 -13.94 -2.05 12.56
N ASP A 76 -15.07 -1.94 13.28
CA ASP A 76 -16.30 -1.38 12.70
C ASP A 76 -16.09 0.06 12.20
N PHE A 77 -17.03 0.61 11.46
CA PHE A 77 -16.86 1.93 10.82
C PHE A 77 -16.50 3.04 11.81
N ASN A 78 -17.17 3.10 12.96
CA ASN A 78 -16.90 4.15 13.96
C ASN A 78 -15.53 3.97 14.60
N SER A 79 -15.13 2.74 14.90
CA SER A 79 -13.82 2.47 15.46
C SER A 79 -12.67 2.70 14.46
N ARG A 80 -12.92 2.49 13.15
CA ARG A 80 -11.95 2.81 12.08
C ARG A 80 -11.67 4.31 12.01
N ALA A 81 -12.70 5.15 12.01
CA ALA A 81 -12.53 6.60 11.99
C ALA A 81 -11.74 7.10 13.20
N GLN A 82 -12.10 6.65 14.40
CA GLN A 82 -11.41 7.00 15.64
C GLN A 82 -9.97 6.51 15.66
N LYS A 83 -9.72 5.30 15.16
CA LYS A 83 -8.38 4.76 15.08
C LYS A 83 -7.52 5.55 14.08
N LEU A 84 -8.04 5.88 12.92
CA LEU A 84 -7.32 6.68 11.92
C LEU A 84 -6.94 8.07 12.48
N GLU A 85 -7.88 8.75 13.14
CA GLU A 85 -7.62 10.04 13.79
C GLU A 85 -6.54 9.92 14.87
N SER A 86 -6.61 8.86 15.70
CA SER A 86 -5.62 8.59 16.73
C SER A 86 -4.23 8.32 16.13
N ASP A 87 -4.15 7.50 15.08
CA ASP A 87 -2.89 7.16 14.44
C ASP A 87 -2.25 8.40 13.75
N ILE A 88 -3.05 9.25 13.12
CA ILE A 88 -2.56 10.52 12.54
C ILE A 88 -2.04 11.46 13.63
N ALA A 89 -2.77 11.59 14.73
CA ALA A 89 -2.33 12.44 15.84
C ALA A 89 -1.03 11.93 16.49
N HIS A 90 -0.91 10.63 16.66
CA HIS A 90 0.30 9.99 17.18
C HIS A 90 1.50 10.13 16.22
N LEU A 91 1.27 10.02 14.93
CA LEU A 91 2.30 10.26 13.91
C LEU A 91 2.85 11.68 13.99
N GLU A 92 1.98 12.70 14.15
CA GLU A 92 2.39 14.10 14.34
C GLU A 92 3.25 14.27 15.59
N GLU A 93 2.82 13.71 16.74
CA GLU A 93 3.57 13.75 17.98
C GLU A 93 4.95 13.10 17.85
N THR A 94 4.99 11.91 17.27
CA THR A 94 6.23 11.14 17.05
C THR A 94 7.18 11.88 16.13
N PHE A 95 6.65 12.51 15.07
CA PHE A 95 7.45 13.34 14.16
C PHE A 95 8.08 14.52 14.88
N GLN A 96 7.32 15.28 15.67
CA GLN A 96 7.85 16.43 16.42
C GLN A 96 8.94 16.01 17.42
N LYS A 97 8.73 14.88 18.10
CA LYS A 97 9.71 14.30 19.00
C LYS A 97 11.00 13.90 18.25
N PHE A 98 10.87 13.17 17.13
CA PHE A 98 12.01 12.76 16.31
C PHE A 98 12.78 13.97 15.76
N LYS A 99 12.09 14.95 15.19
CA LYS A 99 12.69 16.19 14.71
C LYS A 99 13.43 16.94 15.81
N GLY A 100 12.85 17.04 17.00
CA GLY A 100 13.49 17.63 18.17
C GLY A 100 14.77 16.91 18.59
N MET A 101 14.75 15.57 18.55
CA MET A 101 15.94 14.76 18.82
C MET A 101 17.05 15.02 17.79
N VAL A 102 16.72 15.04 16.49
CA VAL A 102 17.68 15.32 15.43
C VAL A 102 18.28 16.73 15.56
N ALA A 103 17.45 17.73 15.85
CA ALA A 103 17.91 19.11 16.08
C ALA A 103 18.84 19.24 17.29
N GLY A 104 18.59 18.45 18.33
CA GLY A 104 19.34 18.43 19.59
C GLY A 104 20.66 17.67 19.54
N ILE A 105 20.99 16.95 18.45
CA ILE A 105 22.27 16.23 18.35
C ILE A 105 23.42 17.22 18.29
N PRO A 106 24.38 17.19 19.24
CA PRO A 106 25.55 18.05 19.21
C PRO A 106 26.41 17.77 17.97
N GLU A 107 27.08 18.81 17.44
CA GLU A 107 27.85 18.71 16.20
C GLU A 107 28.96 17.66 16.28
N ASP A 108 29.63 17.55 17.42
CA ASP A 108 30.67 16.55 17.69
C ASP A 108 30.15 15.10 17.69
N LYS A 109 28.82 14.91 17.87
CA LYS A 109 28.17 13.61 17.80
C LYS A 109 27.74 13.21 16.39
N LEU A 110 27.51 14.17 15.51
CA LEU A 110 27.04 13.91 14.15
C LEU A 110 27.95 12.98 13.34
N SER A 111 29.26 13.07 13.54
CA SER A 111 30.26 12.23 12.87
C SER A 111 30.57 10.92 13.60
N GLN A 112 29.96 10.68 14.77
CA GLN A 112 30.21 9.46 15.52
C GLN A 112 29.44 8.28 14.93
N PRO A 113 30.09 7.09 14.87
CA PRO A 113 29.39 5.88 14.42
C PRO A 113 28.20 5.55 15.34
N VAL A 114 27.09 5.21 14.74
CA VAL A 114 25.94 4.67 15.46
C VAL A 114 26.23 3.23 15.83
N THR A 115 26.13 2.92 17.12
CA THR A 115 26.13 1.53 17.58
C THR A 115 24.69 1.09 17.64
N PRO A 116 24.22 0.24 16.69
CA PRO A 116 22.82 -0.19 16.70
C PRO A 116 22.55 -1.01 17.97
N PRO A 117 21.41 -0.78 18.64
CA PRO A 117 21.01 -1.55 19.81
C PRO A 117 20.66 -3.00 19.45
N ASN A 118 20.48 -3.30 18.17
CA ASN A 118 20.14 -4.63 17.66
C ASN A 118 21.18 -5.09 16.65
N PRO A 119 21.85 -6.25 16.84
CA PRO A 119 22.86 -6.79 15.92
C PRO A 119 22.29 -7.13 14.52
N HIS A 120 20.96 -7.21 14.37
CA HIS A 120 20.30 -7.40 13.08
C HIS A 120 20.00 -6.08 12.34
N ASN A 121 20.42 -4.94 12.88
CA ASN A 121 20.20 -3.65 12.22
C ASN A 121 21.05 -3.52 10.95
N SER A 122 20.40 -3.20 9.85
CA SER A 122 20.95 -3.19 8.47
C SER A 122 21.93 -2.05 8.17
N TYR A 123 22.38 -1.28 9.17
CA TYR A 123 23.20 -0.08 8.96
C TYR A 123 24.51 -0.04 9.75
N PRO A 124 25.35 -1.10 9.68
CA PRO A 124 26.60 -1.10 10.41
C PRO A 124 27.53 0.00 9.84
N GLY A 125 28.09 0.80 10.73
CA GLY A 125 29.14 1.75 10.39
C GLY A 125 28.69 3.13 9.90
N LEU A 126 27.39 3.40 9.85
CA LEU A 126 26.92 4.77 9.57
C LEU A 126 27.16 5.68 10.76
N THR A 127 27.48 6.94 10.48
CA THR A 127 27.45 8.02 11.47
C THR A 127 26.01 8.42 11.78
N PHE A 128 25.79 9.15 12.88
CA PHE A 128 24.45 9.69 13.20
C PHE A 128 23.90 10.52 12.05
N LEU A 129 24.72 11.36 11.43
CA LEU A 129 24.28 12.20 10.33
C LEU A 129 23.88 11.38 9.11
N GLU A 130 24.69 10.41 8.71
CA GLU A 130 24.39 9.53 7.57
C GLU A 130 23.11 8.71 7.80
N LEU A 131 22.86 8.26 9.04
CA LEU A 131 21.63 7.56 9.38
C LEU A 131 20.40 8.48 9.21
N VAL A 132 20.44 9.69 9.78
CA VAL A 132 19.31 10.64 9.67
C VAL A 132 19.13 11.13 8.23
N GLU A 133 20.20 11.35 7.48
CA GLU A 133 20.10 11.65 6.04
C GLU A 133 19.36 10.56 5.27
N ARG A 134 19.66 9.31 5.58
CA ARG A 134 19.04 8.15 4.92
C ARG A 134 17.53 8.05 5.22
N VAL A 135 17.13 8.27 6.47
CA VAL A 135 15.72 8.14 6.86
C VAL A 135 14.88 9.39 6.59
N SER A 136 15.52 10.55 6.36
CA SER A 136 14.82 11.83 6.18
C SER A 136 13.88 11.90 4.96
N GLY A 137 13.99 11.00 4.01
CA GLY A 137 13.11 10.92 2.84
C GLY A 137 11.99 9.88 2.97
N HIS A 138 11.89 9.18 4.10
CA HIS A 138 10.98 8.05 4.29
C HIS A 138 9.51 8.47 4.21
N GLU A 139 9.10 9.50 4.96
CA GLU A 139 7.74 10.03 4.93
C GLU A 139 7.35 10.58 3.55
N ALA A 140 8.25 11.29 2.87
CA ALA A 140 7.99 11.77 1.51
C ALA A 140 7.79 10.64 0.50
N SER A 141 8.45 9.50 0.69
CA SER A 141 8.24 8.30 -0.11
C SER A 141 6.85 7.72 0.12
N HIS A 142 6.44 7.61 1.38
CA HIS A 142 5.13 7.10 1.74
C HIS A 142 3.98 8.06 1.39
N ALA A 143 4.20 9.38 1.45
CA ALA A 143 3.24 10.35 0.95
C ALA A 143 2.89 10.09 -0.52
N ARG A 144 3.88 9.81 -1.37
CA ARG A 144 3.65 9.44 -2.77
C ARG A 144 2.88 8.14 -2.90
N GLN A 145 3.23 7.13 -2.11
CA GLN A 145 2.52 5.85 -2.09
C GLN A 145 1.05 6.03 -1.71
N ILE A 146 0.74 6.84 -0.69
CA ILE A 146 -0.63 7.16 -0.28
C ILE A 146 -1.40 7.82 -1.42
N VAL A 147 -0.81 8.82 -2.09
CA VAL A 147 -1.45 9.48 -3.23
C VAL A 147 -1.78 8.50 -4.35
N GLU A 148 -0.85 7.59 -4.67
CA GLU A 148 -1.09 6.54 -5.67
C GLU A 148 -2.20 5.58 -5.23
N THR A 149 -2.16 5.08 -4.00
CA THR A 149 -3.21 4.21 -3.44
C THR A 149 -4.59 4.88 -3.52
N ARG A 150 -4.70 6.16 -3.13
CA ARG A 150 -5.97 6.91 -3.21
C ARG A 150 -6.48 7.06 -4.65
N LYS A 151 -5.60 7.27 -5.61
CA LYS A 151 -5.99 7.29 -7.04
C LYS A 151 -6.59 5.96 -7.47
N TYR A 152 -5.99 4.83 -7.08
CA TYR A 152 -6.53 3.52 -7.41
C TYR A 152 -7.86 3.27 -6.72
N ILE A 153 -8.00 3.61 -5.45
CA ILE A 153 -9.27 3.51 -4.72
C ILE A 153 -10.38 4.26 -5.46
N GLN A 154 -10.11 5.51 -5.87
CA GLN A 154 -11.08 6.32 -6.60
C GLN A 154 -11.40 5.77 -7.99
N ALA A 155 -10.37 5.34 -8.74
CA ALA A 155 -10.53 4.85 -10.10
C ALA A 155 -11.29 3.52 -10.15
N PHE A 156 -11.11 2.66 -9.17
CA PHE A 156 -11.64 1.28 -9.19
C PHE A 156 -12.84 1.08 -8.27
N SER A 157 -13.44 2.17 -7.78
CA SER A 157 -14.68 2.13 -6.98
C SER A 157 -14.61 1.12 -5.82
N ALA A 158 -13.48 1.03 -5.15
CA ALA A 158 -13.29 0.10 -4.02
C ALA A 158 -14.36 0.30 -2.94
N ARG A 159 -14.88 1.54 -2.80
CA ARG A 159 -16.03 1.86 -1.93
C ARG A 159 -17.29 1.05 -2.23
N GLU A 160 -17.50 0.71 -3.50
CA GLU A 160 -18.66 -0.07 -3.90
C GLU A 160 -18.57 -1.54 -3.49
N ARG A 161 -17.41 -1.93 -2.94
CA ARG A 161 -17.13 -3.32 -2.56
C ARG A 161 -17.51 -4.28 -3.69
N ALA A 162 -16.94 -4.00 -4.86
CA ALA A 162 -17.25 -4.72 -6.08
C ALA A 162 -16.17 -5.76 -6.42
N VAL A 163 -16.60 -6.89 -6.97
CA VAL A 163 -15.69 -7.81 -7.65
C VAL A 163 -15.34 -7.21 -9.01
N ASN A 164 -14.07 -6.97 -9.28
CA ASN A 164 -13.60 -6.45 -10.56
C ASN A 164 -13.39 -7.60 -11.53
N LEU A 165 -14.01 -7.54 -12.69
CA LEU A 165 -13.76 -8.42 -13.81
C LEU A 165 -12.95 -7.68 -14.87
N ILE A 166 -11.75 -8.16 -15.19
CA ILE A 166 -10.86 -7.58 -16.20
C ILE A 166 -10.74 -8.54 -17.36
N THR A 167 -11.09 -8.06 -18.54
CA THR A 167 -10.85 -8.79 -19.80
C THR A 167 -9.53 -8.33 -20.41
N ILE A 168 -8.56 -9.24 -20.49
CA ILE A 168 -7.24 -8.99 -21.06
C ILE A 168 -7.29 -9.34 -22.55
N ASP A 169 -6.93 -8.39 -23.39
CA ASP A 169 -6.85 -8.62 -24.81
C ASP A 169 -5.66 -9.56 -25.14
N THR A 170 -5.90 -10.54 -25.99
CA THR A 170 -4.88 -11.49 -26.43
C THR A 170 -4.02 -10.96 -27.57
N GLU A 171 -4.48 -9.93 -28.29
CA GLU A 171 -3.86 -9.45 -29.51
C GLU A 171 -2.92 -8.25 -29.29
N THR A 172 -2.98 -7.58 -28.13
CA THR A 172 -2.10 -6.45 -27.86
C THR A 172 -0.73 -6.89 -27.37
N GLU A 173 0.28 -6.76 -28.24
CA GLU A 173 1.70 -6.89 -27.87
C GLU A 173 2.13 -5.80 -26.87
N ASP A 174 1.39 -4.70 -26.78
CA ASP A 174 1.70 -3.52 -25.97
C ASP A 174 1.39 -3.68 -24.46
N GLY A 175 0.90 -4.84 -24.05
CA GLY A 175 0.71 -5.16 -22.64
C GLY A 175 -0.56 -4.57 -22.03
N LEU A 176 -0.64 -4.65 -20.71
CA LEU A 176 -1.75 -4.15 -19.91
C LEU A 176 -1.68 -2.63 -19.78
N GLY A 177 -2.83 -1.97 -19.72
CA GLY A 177 -2.92 -0.56 -19.39
C GLY A 177 -2.35 -0.26 -17.98
N THR A 178 -1.87 0.95 -17.79
CA THR A 178 -1.26 1.36 -16.52
C THR A 178 -2.23 1.27 -15.35
N GLY A 179 -3.51 1.53 -15.57
CA GLY A 179 -4.57 1.38 -14.58
C GLY A 179 -4.78 -0.06 -14.18
N THR A 180 -4.83 -0.97 -15.15
CA THR A 180 -4.95 -2.42 -14.91
C THR A 180 -3.73 -2.96 -14.16
N ILE A 181 -2.52 -2.58 -14.56
CA ILE A 181 -1.30 -2.95 -13.84
C ILE A 181 -1.35 -2.46 -12.39
N GLY A 182 -1.80 -1.22 -12.18
CA GLY A 182 -1.98 -0.68 -10.84
C GLY A 182 -2.97 -1.50 -10.00
N LEU A 183 -4.13 -1.84 -10.57
CA LEU A 183 -5.12 -2.66 -9.90
C LEU A 183 -4.58 -4.05 -9.53
N LEU A 184 -3.90 -4.73 -10.46
CA LEU A 184 -3.33 -6.05 -10.22
C LEU A 184 -2.26 -6.04 -9.12
N LYS A 185 -1.42 -5.00 -9.11
CA LYS A 185 -0.39 -4.84 -8.07
C LYS A 185 -0.95 -4.58 -6.68
N HIS A 186 -2.11 -3.95 -6.62
CA HIS A 186 -2.75 -3.59 -5.35
C HIS A 186 -3.89 -4.53 -4.96
N ALA A 187 -4.31 -5.43 -5.82
CA ALA A 187 -5.35 -6.42 -5.50
C ALA A 187 -4.88 -7.40 -4.43
N ASP A 188 -5.74 -7.67 -3.45
CA ASP A 188 -5.46 -8.68 -2.41
C ASP A 188 -5.61 -10.10 -2.96
N TYR A 189 -6.56 -10.28 -3.88
CA TYR A 189 -6.82 -11.55 -4.57
C TYR A 189 -6.99 -11.33 -6.07
N VAL A 190 -6.27 -12.13 -6.85
CA VAL A 190 -6.38 -12.15 -8.32
C VAL A 190 -6.73 -13.57 -8.77
N ALA A 191 -7.94 -13.76 -9.27
CA ALA A 191 -8.41 -15.03 -9.77
C ALA A 191 -8.36 -15.09 -11.31
N GLY A 192 -7.97 -16.22 -11.87
CA GLY A 192 -7.93 -16.42 -13.31
C GLY A 192 -7.60 -17.86 -13.69
N GLY A 193 -7.83 -18.22 -14.96
CA GLY A 193 -7.35 -19.49 -15.49
C GLY A 193 -5.82 -19.58 -15.41
N PRO A 194 -5.23 -20.79 -15.48
CA PRO A 194 -3.77 -20.97 -15.44
C PRO A 194 -3.04 -20.08 -16.46
N ASP A 195 -3.50 -20.07 -17.69
CA ASP A 195 -2.89 -19.32 -18.80
C ASP A 195 -2.98 -17.81 -18.59
N VAL A 196 -4.08 -17.34 -17.94
CA VAL A 196 -4.26 -15.94 -17.59
C VAL A 196 -3.26 -15.53 -16.52
N LEU A 197 -3.20 -16.31 -15.43
CA LEU A 197 -2.31 -16.01 -14.31
C LEU A 197 -0.84 -16.06 -14.72
N GLU A 198 -0.44 -17.00 -15.58
CA GLU A 198 0.92 -17.05 -16.14
C GLU A 198 1.25 -15.77 -16.93
N LYS A 199 0.30 -15.26 -17.72
CA LYS A 199 0.50 -14.04 -18.53
C LYS A 199 0.68 -12.79 -17.69
N ILE A 200 0.07 -12.71 -16.52
CA ILE A 200 0.06 -11.51 -15.65
C ILE A 200 0.87 -11.67 -14.37
N ASP A 201 1.61 -12.74 -14.21
CA ASP A 201 2.34 -13.10 -12.98
C ASP A 201 3.22 -11.95 -12.45
N ASP A 202 3.95 -11.28 -13.34
CA ASP A 202 4.81 -10.14 -13.00
C ASP A 202 4.07 -8.93 -12.41
N TYR A 203 2.74 -8.89 -12.56
CA TYR A 203 1.91 -7.77 -12.11
C TYR A 203 1.08 -8.10 -10.86
N ILE A 204 1.02 -9.36 -10.42
CA ILE A 204 0.22 -9.78 -9.28
C ILE A 204 0.92 -9.41 -7.98
N GLY A 205 0.33 -8.47 -7.22
CA GLY A 205 0.85 -8.08 -5.90
C GLY A 205 0.29 -8.90 -4.73
N GLY A 206 -0.90 -9.47 -4.90
CA GLY A 206 -1.62 -10.24 -3.88
C GLY A 206 -1.55 -11.76 -4.07
N VAL A 207 -2.60 -12.44 -3.67
CA VAL A 207 -2.71 -13.90 -3.73
C VAL A 207 -3.36 -14.35 -5.04
N PRO A 208 -2.65 -15.08 -5.92
CA PRO A 208 -3.27 -15.67 -7.11
C PRO A 208 -4.18 -16.83 -6.74
N LEU A 209 -5.35 -16.89 -7.37
CA LEU A 209 -6.34 -17.95 -7.21
C LEU A 209 -6.61 -18.59 -8.59
N THR A 210 -6.15 -19.81 -8.78
CA THR A 210 -6.34 -20.50 -10.06
C THR A 210 -7.78 -21.00 -10.21
N LEU A 211 -8.47 -20.50 -11.24
CA LEU A 211 -9.82 -20.88 -11.60
C LEU A 211 -9.84 -22.15 -12.47
N HIS A 212 -10.65 -23.10 -12.07
CA HIS A 212 -11.01 -24.27 -12.84
C HIS A 212 -12.52 -24.52 -12.73
N GLU A 213 -13.13 -25.21 -13.69
CA GLU A 213 -14.56 -25.51 -13.67
C GLU A 213 -15.05 -26.13 -12.34
N ARG A 214 -14.18 -26.89 -11.66
CA ARG A 214 -14.52 -27.61 -10.43
C ARG A 214 -14.49 -26.77 -9.17
N ASN A 215 -13.73 -25.64 -9.15
CA ASN A 215 -13.54 -24.82 -7.94
C ASN A 215 -14.13 -23.41 -8.06
N VAL A 216 -14.75 -23.08 -9.18
CA VAL A 216 -15.22 -21.73 -9.47
C VAL A 216 -16.17 -21.20 -8.42
N GLN A 217 -17.12 -22.01 -7.97
CA GLN A 217 -18.09 -21.59 -6.96
C GLN A 217 -17.43 -21.29 -5.60
N GLU A 218 -16.45 -22.09 -5.23
CA GLU A 218 -15.68 -21.88 -4.00
C GLU A 218 -14.89 -20.57 -4.07
N ILE A 219 -14.16 -20.35 -5.18
CA ILE A 219 -13.37 -19.14 -5.37
C ILE A 219 -14.28 -17.91 -5.46
N LEU A 220 -15.38 -17.97 -6.20
CA LEU A 220 -16.32 -16.87 -6.29
C LEU A 220 -16.87 -16.50 -4.91
N SER A 221 -17.35 -17.49 -4.14
CA SER A 221 -17.84 -17.27 -2.78
C SER A 221 -16.78 -16.66 -1.88
N ARG A 222 -15.51 -17.04 -2.05
CA ARG A 222 -14.38 -16.43 -1.35
C ARG A 222 -14.20 -14.98 -1.76
N LEU A 223 -14.11 -14.67 -3.06
CA LEU A 223 -13.94 -13.30 -3.55
C LEU A 223 -15.07 -12.39 -3.08
N GLU A 224 -16.32 -12.86 -3.12
CA GLU A 224 -17.47 -12.12 -2.64
C GLU A 224 -17.37 -11.79 -1.14
N ARG A 225 -16.97 -12.76 -0.33
CA ARG A 225 -16.78 -12.58 1.10
C ARG A 225 -15.67 -11.56 1.38
N GLU A 226 -14.51 -11.72 0.75
CA GLU A 226 -13.37 -10.84 0.92
C GLU A 226 -13.66 -9.41 0.43
N THR A 227 -14.40 -9.28 -0.69
CA THR A 227 -14.87 -7.99 -1.20
C THR A 227 -15.81 -7.30 -0.20
N LYS A 228 -16.74 -8.04 0.43
CA LYS A 228 -17.60 -7.51 1.49
C LYS A 228 -16.81 -7.08 2.73
N ALA A 229 -15.68 -7.72 2.99
CA ALA A 229 -14.75 -7.33 4.05
C ALA A 229 -13.89 -6.10 3.70
N GLY A 230 -14.00 -5.57 2.47
CA GLY A 230 -13.29 -4.37 2.01
C GLY A 230 -11.98 -4.66 1.28
N LEU A 231 -11.69 -5.93 0.98
CA LEU A 231 -10.50 -6.32 0.22
C LEU A 231 -10.72 -6.14 -1.29
N TRP A 232 -9.66 -5.86 -2.01
CA TRP A 232 -9.71 -5.74 -3.46
C TRP A 232 -9.59 -7.10 -4.12
N THR A 233 -10.61 -7.42 -4.89
CA THR A 233 -10.70 -8.69 -5.59
C THR A 233 -10.84 -8.47 -7.08
N VAL A 234 -10.08 -9.26 -7.85
CA VAL A 234 -10.03 -9.19 -9.31
C VAL A 234 -10.22 -10.58 -9.89
N ILE A 235 -11.02 -10.68 -10.94
CA ILE A 235 -11.09 -11.84 -11.82
C ILE A 235 -10.55 -11.42 -13.17
N CYS A 236 -9.56 -12.13 -13.69
CA CYS A 236 -8.97 -11.88 -15.00
C CYS A 236 -9.39 -12.95 -15.99
N THR A 237 -9.73 -12.50 -17.22
CA THR A 237 -10.07 -13.37 -18.34
C THR A 237 -9.21 -13.03 -19.57
N LEU A 238 -9.01 -13.96 -20.49
CA LEU A 238 -8.31 -13.74 -21.76
C LEU A 238 -9.33 -13.65 -22.91
N GLY A 239 -9.24 -12.58 -23.69
CA GLY A 239 -10.10 -12.35 -24.85
C GLY A 239 -11.56 -12.15 -24.49
N GLU A 240 -12.47 -12.40 -25.44
CA GLU A 240 -13.91 -12.31 -25.15
C GLU A 240 -14.31 -13.29 -24.05
N PRO A 241 -15.15 -12.83 -23.08
CA PRO A 241 -15.62 -13.71 -22.00
C PRO A 241 -16.30 -14.95 -22.58
N ILE A 242 -15.79 -16.13 -22.24
CA ILE A 242 -16.44 -17.38 -22.57
C ILE A 242 -17.71 -17.59 -21.73
N ILE A 243 -18.58 -18.52 -22.16
CA ILE A 243 -19.87 -18.79 -21.46
C ILE A 243 -19.66 -19.00 -19.95
N PHE A 244 -18.56 -19.61 -19.57
CA PHE A 244 -18.20 -19.85 -18.18
C PHE A 244 -18.02 -18.54 -17.37
N GLU A 245 -17.34 -17.56 -17.93
CA GLU A 245 -17.06 -16.27 -17.28
C GLU A 245 -18.32 -15.39 -17.22
N ILE A 246 -19.17 -15.47 -18.26
CA ILE A 246 -20.49 -14.83 -18.25
C ILE A 246 -21.34 -15.40 -17.11
N ASN A 247 -21.34 -16.71 -16.94
CA ASN A 247 -22.07 -17.37 -15.85
C ASN A 247 -21.55 -16.96 -14.48
N LEU A 248 -20.23 -16.73 -14.34
CA LEU A 248 -19.59 -16.23 -13.12
C LEU A 248 -20.11 -14.85 -12.73
N VAL A 249 -20.19 -13.93 -13.69
CA VAL A 249 -20.74 -12.58 -13.49
C VAL A 249 -22.22 -12.63 -13.12
N GLU A 250 -23.00 -13.47 -13.80
CA GLU A 250 -24.42 -13.65 -13.49
C GLU A 250 -24.64 -14.24 -12.10
N GLU A 251 -23.83 -15.20 -11.69
CA GLU A 251 -23.89 -15.81 -10.36
C GLU A 251 -23.56 -14.79 -9.27
N ALA A 252 -22.49 -14.02 -9.42
CA ALA A 252 -22.11 -12.96 -8.50
C ALA A 252 -23.23 -11.93 -8.34
N ARG A 253 -23.86 -11.52 -9.45
CA ARG A 253 -25.00 -10.59 -9.43
C ARG A 253 -26.23 -11.19 -8.74
N LYS A 254 -26.54 -12.48 -8.96
CA LYS A 254 -27.62 -13.19 -8.27
C LYS A 254 -27.38 -13.24 -6.76
N ASN A 255 -26.14 -13.37 -6.34
CA ASN A 255 -25.76 -13.36 -4.93
C ASN A 255 -25.71 -11.94 -4.31
N GLY A 256 -26.10 -10.93 -5.08
CA GLY A 256 -26.16 -9.53 -4.64
C GLY A 256 -24.81 -8.82 -4.62
N SER A 257 -23.79 -9.38 -5.28
CA SER A 257 -22.50 -8.72 -5.42
C SER A 257 -22.52 -7.71 -6.55
N THR A 258 -21.90 -6.55 -6.34
CA THR A 258 -21.59 -5.60 -7.42
C THR A 258 -20.43 -6.16 -8.23
N VAL A 259 -20.56 -6.15 -9.56
CA VAL A 259 -19.49 -6.55 -10.48
C VAL A 259 -19.17 -5.41 -11.42
N ILE A 260 -17.91 -4.97 -11.43
CA ILE A 260 -17.41 -3.95 -12.35
C ILE A 260 -16.60 -4.65 -13.45
N ILE A 261 -17.00 -4.42 -14.70
CA ILE A 261 -16.32 -4.99 -15.88
C ILE A 261 -15.41 -3.91 -16.47
N ARG A 262 -14.16 -4.25 -16.72
CA ARG A 262 -13.13 -3.35 -17.25
C ARG A 262 -12.41 -3.97 -18.44
N SER A 263 -11.88 -3.12 -19.32
CA SER A 263 -10.91 -3.54 -20.33
C SER A 263 -9.51 -3.64 -19.71
N GLY A 264 -8.74 -4.63 -20.11
CA GLY A 264 -7.34 -4.77 -19.68
C GLY A 264 -6.42 -3.68 -20.25
N SER A 265 -6.89 -2.93 -21.24
CA SER A 265 -6.18 -1.78 -21.84
C SER A 265 -6.37 -0.46 -21.09
N ASP A 266 -7.22 -0.38 -20.05
CA ASP A 266 -7.53 0.83 -19.27
C ASP A 266 -6.45 1.19 -18.19
#